data_7d020650bb5d34fdd5bd54412638455b
#
_entry.id   7d020650bb5d34fdd5bd54412638455b
#
_cell.length_a   1.000
_cell.length_b   1.000
_cell.length_c   1.000
_cell.angle_alpha   90.00
_cell.angle_beta   90.00
_cell.angle_gamma   90.00
#
_symmetry.space_group_name_H-M   'P 1'
#
loop_
_entity.id
_entity.type
_entity.pdbx_description
1 polymer ?
#
loop_
_entity_poly.entity_id
_entity_poly.type
_entity_poly.pdbx_seq_one_letter_code
_entity_poly.pdbx_strand_id
1 'polypeptide(L)'
;RKPIEVQEEAIREARKIKSLSVFMQPIEYKLSWKNCAKVICEKTDEELNSYKYEMLEWLQDLNWPGAFLIMERLEKMDPQLLLNVTICAVKQALLLKDNEWLIYMSYLLKNKKFYDALSEEKKYQKILKRYYESYWGKLDY
;
A
#
# COMPACT_ATOMS: atom_id res chain seq x y z
N ARG A 1 26.15 -5.46 0.16
CA ARG A 1 25.01 -6.03 -0.58
C ARG A 1 25.24 -7.50 -0.86
N LYS A 2 24.23 -8.31 -0.59
CA LYS A 2 24.35 -9.77 -0.80
C LYS A 2 24.29 -10.12 -2.29
N PRO A 3 24.98 -11.19 -2.72
CA PRO A 3 24.87 -11.69 -4.08
C PRO A 3 23.44 -12.02 -4.47
N ILE A 4 23.11 -11.96 -5.76
CA ILE A 4 21.77 -12.20 -6.28
C ILE A 4 21.27 -13.60 -5.91
N GLU A 5 22.11 -14.63 -6.02
CA GLU A 5 21.73 -16.00 -5.66
C GLU A 5 21.30 -16.13 -4.19
N VAL A 6 22.01 -15.44 -3.29
CA VAL A 6 21.68 -15.44 -1.87
C VAL A 6 20.34 -14.74 -1.63
N GLN A 7 20.08 -13.64 -2.34
CA GLN A 7 18.82 -12.92 -2.23
C GLN A 7 17.65 -13.76 -2.76
N GLU A 8 17.84 -14.45 -3.88
CA GLU A 8 16.82 -15.34 -4.44
C GLU A 8 16.50 -16.50 -3.52
N GLU A 9 17.52 -17.10 -2.89
CA GLU A 9 17.33 -18.16 -1.90
C GLU A 9 16.52 -17.66 -0.71
N ALA A 10 16.87 -16.48 -0.19
CA ALA A 10 16.16 -15.87 0.93
C ALA A 10 14.67 -15.62 0.57
N ILE A 11 14.38 -15.17 -0.64
CA ILE A 11 13.01 -14.96 -1.11
C ILE A 11 12.26 -16.30 -1.17
N ARG A 12 12.87 -17.35 -1.67
CA ARG A 12 12.25 -18.69 -1.72
C ARG A 12 11.88 -19.18 -0.33
N GLU A 13 12.78 -19.03 0.63
CA GLU A 13 12.50 -19.43 2.02
C GLU A 13 11.41 -18.55 2.64
N ALA A 14 11.45 -17.24 2.37
CA ALA A 14 10.45 -16.30 2.88
C ALA A 14 9.04 -16.64 2.40
N ARG A 15 8.88 -17.11 1.16
CA ARG A 15 7.57 -17.48 0.61
C ARG A 15 6.88 -18.58 1.40
N LYS A 16 7.63 -19.37 2.16
CA LYS A 16 7.09 -20.47 2.98
C LYS A 16 6.56 -20.01 4.32
N ILE A 17 6.86 -18.78 4.72
CA ILE A 17 6.46 -18.25 6.04
C ILE A 17 5.00 -17.81 5.99
N LYS A 18 4.21 -18.29 6.98
CA LYS A 18 2.77 -18.00 7.05
C LYS A 18 2.45 -16.66 7.71
N SER A 19 3.20 -16.26 8.74
CA SER A 19 2.96 -14.98 9.39
C SER A 19 3.65 -13.87 8.62
N LEU A 20 2.87 -12.94 8.07
CA LEU A 20 3.39 -11.87 7.22
C LEU A 20 3.90 -10.66 8.00
N SER A 21 3.65 -10.62 9.32
CA SER A 21 4.09 -9.48 10.15
C SER A 21 5.59 -9.26 10.07
N VAL A 22 6.36 -10.32 9.90
CA VAL A 22 7.83 -10.25 9.79
C VAL A 22 8.30 -9.52 8.52
N PHE A 23 7.42 -9.36 7.53
CA PHE A 23 7.73 -8.68 6.27
C PHE A 23 7.24 -7.23 6.23
N MET A 24 6.50 -6.80 7.24
CA MET A 24 5.93 -5.44 7.26
C MET A 24 6.95 -4.45 7.81
N GLN A 25 7.79 -3.92 6.91
CA GLN A 25 8.82 -2.92 7.21
C GLN A 25 9.65 -3.27 8.46
N PRO A 26 10.39 -4.39 8.44
CA PRO A 26 11.18 -4.78 9.62
C PRO A 26 12.19 -3.68 9.96
N ILE A 27 12.09 -3.12 11.17
CA ILE A 27 12.85 -1.94 11.61
C ILE A 27 14.36 -2.14 11.47
N GLU A 28 14.85 -3.34 11.80
CA GLU A 28 16.27 -3.65 11.83
C GLU A 28 16.87 -3.89 10.44
N TYR A 29 16.02 -4.07 9.40
CA TYR A 29 16.47 -4.53 8.08
C TYR A 29 15.84 -3.71 6.94
N LYS A 30 15.94 -2.40 7.01
CA LYS A 30 15.36 -1.52 5.99
C LYS A 30 15.84 -1.86 4.58
N LEU A 31 17.07 -2.32 4.43
CA LEU A 31 17.61 -2.70 3.12
C LEU A 31 16.93 -3.95 2.54
N SER A 32 16.26 -4.75 3.37
CA SER A 32 15.51 -5.92 2.93
C SER A 32 14.06 -5.62 2.57
N TRP A 33 13.58 -4.40 2.78
CA TRP A 33 12.18 -4.03 2.57
C TRP A 33 11.70 -4.31 1.14
N LYS A 34 12.55 -4.09 0.14
CA LYS A 34 12.18 -4.37 -1.24
C LYS A 34 11.87 -5.85 -1.47
N ASN A 35 12.70 -6.73 -0.92
CA ASN A 35 12.47 -8.16 -1.02
C ASN A 35 11.24 -8.59 -0.21
N CYS A 36 11.04 -8.00 0.95
CA CYS A 36 9.82 -8.22 1.74
C CYS A 36 8.58 -7.81 0.95
N ALA A 37 8.62 -6.65 0.31
CA ALA A 37 7.52 -6.18 -0.53
C ALA A 37 7.23 -7.15 -1.68
N LYS A 38 8.25 -7.70 -2.31
CA LYS A 38 8.08 -8.70 -3.37
C LYS A 38 7.32 -9.92 -2.89
N VAL A 39 7.66 -10.43 -1.71
CA VAL A 39 6.97 -11.58 -1.10
C VAL A 39 5.51 -11.22 -0.80
N ILE A 40 5.28 -10.06 -0.18
CA ILE A 40 3.93 -9.58 0.15
C ILE A 40 3.07 -9.48 -1.10
N CYS A 41 3.62 -8.92 -2.20
CA CYS A 41 2.87 -8.72 -3.43
C CYS A 41 2.43 -10.02 -4.11
N GLU A 42 3.05 -11.15 -3.76
CA GLU A 42 2.66 -12.46 -4.28
C GLU A 42 1.50 -13.09 -3.51
N LYS A 43 1.13 -12.53 -2.36
CA LYS A 43 0.09 -13.08 -1.50
C LYS A 43 -1.30 -12.71 -1.98
N THR A 44 -2.28 -13.55 -1.63
CA THR A 44 -3.68 -13.28 -1.98
C THR A 44 -4.26 -12.17 -1.10
N ASP A 45 -5.38 -11.59 -1.54
CA ASP A 45 -6.10 -10.60 -0.76
C ASP A 45 -6.50 -11.15 0.62
N GLU A 46 -6.90 -12.41 0.68
CA GLU A 46 -7.27 -13.05 1.95
C GLU A 46 -6.09 -13.12 2.91
N GLU A 47 -4.92 -13.49 2.41
CA GLU A 47 -3.70 -13.54 3.22
C GLU A 47 -3.27 -12.17 3.71
N LEU A 48 -3.51 -11.13 2.91
CA LEU A 48 -3.12 -9.75 3.22
C LEU A 48 -4.16 -9.00 4.04
N ASN A 49 -5.35 -9.56 4.22
CA ASN A 49 -6.46 -8.84 4.84
C ASN A 49 -6.14 -8.26 6.23
N SER A 50 -5.37 -8.95 7.05
CA SER A 50 -4.99 -8.48 8.39
C SER A 50 -3.85 -7.46 8.38
N TYR A 51 -3.23 -7.22 7.23
CA TYR A 51 -2.02 -6.38 7.12
C TYR A 51 -2.24 -5.13 6.28
N LYS A 52 -3.48 -4.84 5.92
CA LYS A 52 -3.80 -3.72 5.01
C LYS A 52 -3.34 -2.37 5.55
N TYR A 53 -3.52 -2.14 6.84
CA TYR A 53 -3.11 -0.85 7.44
C TYR A 53 -1.59 -0.66 7.36
N GLU A 54 -0.83 -1.69 7.71
CA GLU A 54 0.64 -1.65 7.61
C GLU A 54 1.11 -1.44 6.17
N MET A 55 0.40 -2.03 5.20
CA MET A 55 0.69 -1.79 3.79
C MET A 55 0.43 -0.33 3.40
N LEU A 56 -0.66 0.26 3.91
CA LEU A 56 -0.95 1.68 3.69
C LEU A 56 0.10 2.57 4.36
N GLU A 57 0.56 2.22 5.56
CA GLU A 57 1.64 2.95 6.24
C GLU A 57 2.94 2.95 5.43
N TRP A 58 3.19 1.89 4.66
CA TRP A 58 4.36 1.83 3.79
C TRP A 58 4.35 2.95 2.75
N LEU A 59 3.19 3.49 2.43
CA LEU A 59 3.03 4.59 1.46
C LEU A 59 3.32 5.97 2.05
N GLN A 60 3.72 6.06 3.32
CA GLN A 60 4.09 7.35 3.91
C GLN A 60 5.29 7.98 3.22
N ASP A 61 6.15 7.16 2.64
CA ASP A 61 7.30 7.64 1.88
C ASP A 61 7.58 6.67 0.72
N LEU A 62 7.34 7.12 -0.51
CA LEU A 62 7.59 6.30 -1.69
C LEU A 62 9.08 6.06 -1.97
N ASN A 63 9.96 6.81 -1.30
CA ASN A 63 11.39 6.53 -1.36
C ASN A 63 11.80 5.33 -0.51
N TRP A 64 10.93 4.86 0.36
CA TRP A 64 11.19 3.63 1.11
C TRP A 64 11.26 2.44 0.15
N PRO A 65 12.24 1.55 0.34
CA PRO A 65 12.37 0.39 -0.53
C PRO A 65 11.07 -0.44 -0.55
N GLY A 66 10.61 -0.76 -1.75
CA GLY A 66 9.42 -1.57 -1.94
C GLY A 66 8.09 -0.81 -1.93
N ALA A 67 8.08 0.48 -1.60
CA ALA A 67 6.83 1.25 -1.48
C ALA A 67 6.00 1.25 -2.77
N PHE A 68 6.62 1.39 -3.94
CA PHE A 68 5.90 1.33 -5.20
C PHE A 68 5.25 -0.03 -5.45
N LEU A 69 5.92 -1.11 -5.09
CA LEU A 69 5.36 -2.45 -5.21
C LEU A 69 4.11 -2.60 -4.35
N ILE A 70 4.19 -2.12 -3.10
CA ILE A 70 3.05 -2.17 -2.17
C ILE A 70 1.89 -1.31 -2.69
N MET A 71 2.19 -0.13 -3.20
CA MET A 71 1.17 0.78 -3.76
C MET A 71 0.41 0.11 -4.91
N GLU A 72 1.14 -0.50 -5.85
CA GLU A 72 0.53 -1.20 -6.98
C GLU A 72 -0.27 -2.42 -6.53
N ARG A 73 0.22 -3.14 -5.51
CA ARG A 73 -0.51 -4.30 -4.97
C ARG A 73 -1.82 -3.87 -4.32
N LEU A 74 -1.81 -2.76 -3.57
CA LEU A 74 -3.02 -2.22 -2.95
C LEU A 74 -4.04 -1.79 -4.00
N GLU A 75 -3.58 -1.18 -5.09
CA GLU A 75 -4.46 -0.73 -6.17
C GLU A 75 -5.21 -1.90 -6.81
N LYS A 76 -4.63 -3.09 -6.79
CA LYS A 76 -5.23 -4.30 -7.35
C LYS A 76 -6.05 -5.11 -6.35
N MET A 77 -6.02 -4.73 -5.07
CA MET A 77 -6.78 -5.42 -4.04
C MET A 77 -8.29 -5.17 -4.18
N ASP A 78 -9.09 -6.13 -3.73
CA ASP A 78 -10.55 -5.96 -3.69
C ASP A 78 -10.91 -4.68 -2.93
N PRO A 79 -11.59 -3.72 -3.59
CA PRO A 79 -11.96 -2.46 -2.96
C PRO A 79 -12.76 -2.61 -1.67
N GLN A 80 -13.58 -3.65 -1.56
CA GLN A 80 -14.38 -3.87 -0.36
C GLN A 80 -13.51 -4.16 0.86
N LEU A 81 -12.35 -4.77 0.66
CA LEU A 81 -11.40 -5.00 1.74
C LEU A 81 -10.66 -3.74 2.13
N LEU A 82 -10.46 -2.82 1.19
CA LEU A 82 -9.66 -1.61 1.41
C LEU A 82 -10.45 -0.42 1.95
N LEU A 83 -11.76 -0.39 1.74
CA LEU A 83 -12.55 0.82 1.96
C LEU A 83 -12.37 1.40 3.37
N ASN A 84 -12.69 0.62 4.38
CA ASN A 84 -12.70 1.12 5.77
C ASN A 84 -11.29 1.41 6.28
N VAL A 85 -10.32 0.56 5.97
CA VAL A 85 -8.95 0.74 6.42
C VAL A 85 -8.30 1.96 5.76
N THR A 86 -8.63 2.22 4.50
CA THR A 86 -8.12 3.42 3.80
C THR A 86 -8.71 4.69 4.40
N ILE A 87 -10.00 4.69 4.72
CA ILE A 87 -10.62 5.84 5.39
C ILE A 87 -9.94 6.11 6.73
N CYS A 88 -9.66 5.06 7.51
CA CYS A 88 -8.93 5.21 8.77
C CYS A 88 -7.55 5.83 8.56
N ALA A 89 -6.81 5.36 7.56
CA ALA A 89 -5.49 5.88 7.25
C ALA A 89 -5.56 7.35 6.76
N VAL A 90 -6.57 7.67 5.95
CA VAL A 90 -6.78 9.06 5.49
C VAL A 90 -7.07 9.98 6.66
N LYS A 91 -7.92 9.56 7.60
CA LYS A 91 -8.18 10.33 8.82
C LYS A 91 -6.88 10.59 9.60
N GLN A 92 -6.06 9.58 9.74
CA GLN A 92 -4.78 9.71 10.44
C GLN A 92 -3.85 10.67 9.70
N ALA A 93 -3.75 10.55 8.38
CA ALA A 93 -2.92 11.44 7.57
C ALA A 93 -3.38 12.89 7.65
N LEU A 94 -4.69 13.13 7.68
CA LEU A 94 -5.25 14.47 7.86
C LEU A 94 -4.88 15.05 9.24
N LEU A 95 -4.96 14.24 10.30
CA LEU A 95 -4.57 14.67 11.64
C LEU A 95 -3.10 15.02 11.71
N LEU A 96 -2.25 14.23 11.06
CA LEU A 96 -0.80 14.46 11.01
C LEU A 96 -0.40 15.54 10.00
N LYS A 97 -1.34 16.03 9.21
CA LYS A 97 -1.07 16.96 8.10
C LYS A 97 -0.05 16.38 7.11
N ASP A 98 -0.11 15.07 6.90
CA ASP A 98 0.80 14.35 6.02
C ASP A 98 0.27 14.32 4.60
N ASN A 99 0.53 15.39 3.85
CA ASN A 99 0.04 15.55 2.49
C ASN A 99 0.65 14.53 1.53
N GLU A 100 1.90 14.14 1.75
CA GLU A 100 2.55 13.13 0.90
C GLU A 100 1.86 11.79 1.03
N TRP A 101 1.55 11.38 2.27
CA TRP A 101 0.82 10.13 2.48
C TRP A 101 -0.55 10.15 1.79
N LEU A 102 -1.24 11.28 1.87
CA LEU A 102 -2.53 11.46 1.18
C LEU A 102 -2.39 11.33 -0.34
N ILE A 103 -1.35 11.94 -0.91
CA ILE A 103 -1.06 11.82 -2.34
C ILE A 103 -0.83 10.36 -2.73
N TYR A 104 -0.03 9.65 -1.96
CA TYR A 104 0.34 8.28 -2.30
C TYR A 104 -0.84 7.32 -2.12
N MET A 105 -1.64 7.49 -1.06
CA MET A 105 -2.87 6.72 -0.89
C MET A 105 -3.90 7.02 -1.98
N SER A 106 -3.93 8.23 -2.50
CA SER A 106 -4.88 8.60 -3.56
C SER A 106 -4.67 7.79 -4.84
N TYR A 107 -3.49 7.19 -5.03
CA TYR A 107 -3.22 6.32 -6.18
C TYR A 107 -4.24 5.17 -6.28
N LEU A 108 -4.85 4.78 -5.17
CA LEU A 108 -5.89 3.74 -5.17
C LEU A 108 -7.09 4.11 -6.03
N LEU A 109 -7.32 5.39 -6.27
CA LEU A 109 -8.41 5.85 -7.14
C LEU A 109 -8.19 5.47 -8.61
N LYS A 110 -6.99 5.06 -8.99
CA LYS A 110 -6.73 4.53 -10.32
C LYS A 110 -7.59 3.30 -10.59
N ASN A 111 -7.98 2.57 -9.55
CA ASN A 111 -8.97 1.52 -9.63
C ASN A 111 -10.36 2.15 -9.52
N LYS A 112 -11.09 2.22 -10.63
CA LYS A 112 -12.44 2.82 -10.66
C LYS A 112 -13.39 2.16 -9.67
N LYS A 113 -13.26 0.86 -9.44
CA LYS A 113 -14.09 0.14 -8.48
C LYS A 113 -13.88 0.65 -7.05
N PHE A 114 -12.66 1.06 -6.71
CA PHE A 114 -12.38 1.67 -5.42
C PHE A 114 -13.00 3.06 -5.33
N TYR A 115 -12.88 3.86 -6.40
CA TYR A 115 -13.54 5.16 -6.47
C TYR A 115 -15.05 5.03 -6.26
N ASP A 116 -15.67 4.08 -6.95
CA ASP A 116 -17.11 3.83 -6.83
C ASP A 116 -17.49 3.34 -5.43
N ALA A 117 -16.64 2.53 -4.79
CA ALA A 117 -16.87 2.06 -3.42
C ALA A 117 -16.89 3.21 -2.40
N LEU A 118 -16.22 4.31 -2.69
CA LEU A 118 -16.22 5.52 -1.85
C LEU A 118 -17.47 6.38 -2.02
N SER A 119 -18.45 5.98 -2.85
CA SER A 119 -19.63 6.79 -3.14
C SER A 119 -20.46 7.15 -1.90
N GLU A 120 -20.50 6.28 -0.90
CA GLU A 120 -21.18 6.53 0.38
C GLU A 120 -20.34 7.36 1.34
N GLU A 121 -19.07 7.58 1.02
CA GLU A 121 -18.13 8.36 1.83
C GLU A 121 -17.60 9.53 1.00
N LYS A 122 -18.51 10.36 0.53
CA LYS A 122 -18.22 11.44 -0.44
C LYS A 122 -17.14 12.41 0.01
N LYS A 123 -17.06 12.68 1.31
CA LYS A 123 -16.01 13.56 1.86
C LYS A 123 -14.61 13.02 1.51
N TYR A 124 -14.41 11.73 1.74
CA TYR A 124 -13.11 11.09 1.50
C TYR A 124 -12.86 10.86 0.02
N GLN A 125 -13.90 10.55 -0.73
CA GLN A 125 -13.81 10.44 -2.19
C GLN A 125 -13.30 11.76 -2.80
N LYS A 126 -13.86 12.89 -2.37
CA LYS A 126 -13.44 14.22 -2.85
C LYS A 126 -12.03 14.58 -2.43
N ILE A 127 -11.68 14.28 -1.18
CA ILE A 127 -10.34 14.55 -0.66
C ILE A 127 -9.31 13.76 -1.49
N LEU A 128 -9.49 12.47 -1.64
CA LEU A 128 -8.56 11.63 -2.38
C LEU A 128 -8.49 12.02 -3.86
N LYS A 129 -9.62 12.34 -4.47
CA LYS A 129 -9.61 12.80 -5.87
C LYS A 129 -8.78 14.07 -6.06
N ARG A 130 -8.90 15.02 -5.14
CA ARG A 130 -8.12 16.26 -5.17
C ARG A 130 -6.63 15.97 -5.08
N TYR A 131 -6.22 15.08 -4.17
CA TYR A 131 -4.81 14.71 -4.03
C TYR A 131 -4.32 13.92 -5.23
N TYR A 132 -5.15 13.02 -5.77
CA TYR A 132 -4.78 12.29 -6.99
C TYR A 132 -4.50 13.26 -8.15
N GLU A 133 -5.42 14.17 -8.41
CA GLU A 133 -5.29 15.10 -9.53
C GLU A 133 -4.17 16.12 -9.34
N SER A 134 -3.74 16.34 -8.11
CA SER A 134 -2.61 17.24 -7.84
C SER A 134 -1.25 16.65 -8.23
N TYR A 135 -1.16 15.33 -8.35
CA TYR A 135 0.13 14.65 -8.54
C TYR A 135 0.12 13.63 -9.69
N TRP A 136 -0.92 12.79 -9.75
CA TRP A 136 -0.93 11.66 -10.71
C TRP A 136 -1.55 12.01 -12.04
N GLY A 137 -2.39 13.03 -12.12
CA GLY A 137 -3.08 13.44 -13.33
C GLY A 137 -4.59 13.44 -13.18
N LYS A 138 -5.32 13.75 -14.25
CA LYS A 138 -6.78 13.84 -14.21
C LYS A 138 -7.41 12.46 -14.20
N LEU A 139 -8.49 12.31 -13.42
CA LEU A 139 -9.37 11.16 -13.50
C LEU A 139 -10.53 11.47 -14.45
N ASP A 140 -10.96 10.47 -15.21
CA ASP A 140 -12.09 10.60 -16.13
C ASP A 140 -13.44 10.40 -15.44
N TYR A 141 -13.46 10.26 -14.13
CA TYR A 141 -14.64 10.00 -13.33
C TYR A 141 -14.59 10.73 -12.00
#